data_afec5688479c72bfd9a09efc775e3248
#
_entry.id   afec5688479c72bfd9a09efc775e3248
#
_cell.length_a   1.000
_cell.length_b   1.000
_cell.length_c   1.000
_cell.angle_alpha   90.00
_cell.angle_beta   90.00
_cell.angle_gamma   90.00
#
_symmetry.space_group_name_H-M   'P 1'
#
loop_
_entity.id
_entity.type
_entity.pdbx_description
1 polymer ?
#
loop_
_entity_poly.entity_id
_entity_poly.type
_entity_poly.pdbx_seq_one_letter_code
_entity_poly.pdbx_strand_id
1 'polypeptide(L)'
;MILDSHLHLWDRSASAYAWIPPGPLDRTFTVGEARAELTAAGVDAAVLVQAEDSTADTRAMLAAADDPVGGGVVAGVVGWVRLDDPPTAAAQLAAYGERLCGVRHLVHDDPRDFLALPSVRASLRLVAEAGLAFDVPDAWPRHLGAVAALADAVPGLTVVVDHLGKPPRGTGAMAEWERALREVAARPGTVAKVSGLQQAGQPFTAAALRPVWDVALDVFGPARLLYGGDWPMTVPDGGYGPHWAVVRGLVAELAPDERAQVLAGAAVRAYGLDAGPGEGR
;
A
#
# COMPACT_ATOMS: atom_id res chain seq x y z
N MET A 1 -9.67 4.22 -16.16
CA MET A 1 -8.64 4.74 -15.22
C MET A 1 -7.87 3.57 -14.62
N ILE A 2 -6.55 3.67 -14.54
CA ILE A 2 -5.67 2.72 -13.83
C ILE A 2 -4.94 3.53 -12.76
N LEU A 3 -5.13 3.15 -11.50
CA LEU A 3 -4.56 3.79 -10.32
C LEU A 3 -3.59 2.82 -9.64
N ASP A 4 -2.33 3.21 -9.55
CA ASP A 4 -1.35 2.51 -8.72
C ASP A 4 -1.54 2.90 -7.25
N SER A 5 -1.99 1.99 -6.41
CA SER A 5 -2.26 2.26 -4.99
C SER A 5 -1.03 2.16 -4.09
N HIS A 6 0.16 1.88 -4.65
CA HIS A 6 1.37 1.65 -3.85
C HIS A 6 2.64 2.01 -4.61
N LEU A 7 3.09 3.25 -4.48
CA LEU A 7 4.30 3.76 -5.08
C LEU A 7 5.09 4.53 -4.02
N HIS A 8 6.42 4.35 -4.02
CA HIS A 8 7.29 5.08 -3.12
C HIS A 8 8.11 6.13 -3.85
N LEU A 9 8.39 7.21 -3.15
CA LEU A 9 9.46 8.15 -3.46
C LEU A 9 10.32 8.28 -2.23
N TRP A 10 11.61 8.56 -2.40
CA TRP A 10 12.44 8.99 -1.29
C TRP A 10 13.51 9.97 -1.75
N ASP A 11 13.78 10.93 -0.90
CA ASP A 11 14.81 11.93 -1.09
C ASP A 11 15.91 11.74 -0.05
N ARG A 12 17.08 11.26 -0.49
CA ARG A 12 18.26 11.04 0.37
C ARG A 12 18.76 12.30 1.04
N SER A 13 18.36 13.48 0.58
CA SER A 13 18.66 14.76 1.24
C SER A 13 17.69 15.08 2.38
N ALA A 14 16.46 14.54 2.34
CA ALA A 14 15.44 14.77 3.35
C ALA A 14 15.55 13.81 4.53
N SER A 15 15.91 12.53 4.29
CA SER A 15 16.09 11.51 5.32
C SER A 15 17.16 10.49 4.95
N ALA A 16 17.65 9.76 5.96
CA ALA A 16 18.70 8.78 5.78
C ALA A 16 18.22 7.48 5.10
N TYR A 17 16.95 7.10 5.30
CA TYR A 17 16.40 5.81 4.84
C TYR A 17 17.36 4.67 5.12
N ALA A 18 17.67 4.46 6.40
CA ALA A 18 18.76 3.57 6.87
C ALA A 18 18.54 2.09 6.46
N TRP A 19 17.32 1.72 6.09
CA TRP A 19 16.97 0.40 5.61
C TRP A 19 17.45 0.12 4.17
N ILE A 20 17.81 1.15 3.39
CA ILE A 20 18.22 0.99 1.99
C ILE A 20 19.67 0.48 1.95
N PRO A 21 19.93 -0.75 1.44
CA PRO A 21 21.28 -1.25 1.29
C PRO A 21 22.00 -0.57 0.12
N PRO A 22 23.34 -0.58 0.10
CA PRO A 22 24.09 -0.16 -1.08
C PRO A 22 23.63 -0.89 -2.34
N GLY A 23 23.35 -0.14 -3.41
CA GLY A 23 22.88 -0.74 -4.67
C GLY A 23 21.96 0.17 -5.47
N PRO A 24 21.16 -0.39 -6.41
CA PRO A 24 20.31 0.39 -7.30
C PRO A 24 19.27 1.28 -6.60
N LEU A 25 18.88 0.94 -5.38
CA LEU A 25 17.93 1.70 -4.57
C LEU A 25 18.59 2.83 -3.76
N ASP A 26 19.92 2.82 -3.61
CA ASP A 26 20.66 3.82 -2.80
C ASP A 26 20.85 5.15 -3.55
N ARG A 27 19.76 5.78 -3.90
CA ARG A 27 19.68 7.11 -4.52
C ARG A 27 18.32 7.75 -4.26
N THR A 28 18.18 9.03 -4.57
CA THR A 28 16.89 9.71 -4.61
C THR A 28 16.06 9.20 -5.81
N PHE A 29 14.76 9.01 -5.58
CA PHE A 29 13.75 8.70 -6.60
C PHE A 29 12.71 9.80 -6.60
N THR A 30 12.55 10.47 -7.74
CA THR A 30 11.76 11.68 -7.89
C THR A 30 10.37 11.41 -8.48
N VAL A 31 9.45 12.35 -8.26
CA VAL A 31 8.12 12.31 -8.89
C VAL A 31 8.19 12.39 -10.42
N GLY A 32 9.22 13.04 -10.97
CA GLY A 32 9.44 13.08 -12.41
C GLY A 32 9.78 11.71 -13.00
N GLU A 33 10.60 10.92 -12.30
CA GLU A 33 10.91 9.53 -12.68
C GLU A 33 9.66 8.65 -12.56
N ALA A 34 8.93 8.75 -11.45
CA ALA A 34 7.68 8.03 -11.25
C ALA A 34 6.67 8.31 -12.37
N ARG A 35 6.49 9.59 -12.72
CA ARG A 35 5.62 9.98 -13.85
C ARG A 35 6.03 9.35 -15.18
N ALA A 36 7.33 9.27 -15.45
CA ALA A 36 7.83 8.64 -16.67
C ALA A 36 7.48 7.14 -16.72
N GLU A 37 7.69 6.42 -15.61
CA GLU A 37 7.34 5.00 -15.48
C GLU A 37 5.84 4.75 -15.64
N LEU A 38 5.00 5.53 -14.92
CA LEU A 38 3.54 5.44 -14.99
C LEU A 38 3.04 5.71 -16.42
N THR A 39 3.53 6.78 -17.05
CA THR A 39 3.17 7.14 -18.44
C THR A 39 3.54 6.02 -19.42
N ALA A 40 4.75 5.46 -19.33
CA ALA A 40 5.21 4.36 -20.18
C ALA A 40 4.36 3.09 -19.98
N ALA A 41 3.83 2.87 -18.77
CA ALA A 41 2.97 1.74 -18.43
C ALA A 41 1.48 1.97 -18.78
N GLY A 42 1.08 3.20 -19.12
CA GLY A 42 -0.32 3.57 -19.32
C GLY A 42 -1.12 3.59 -18.01
N VAL A 43 -0.48 3.92 -16.88
CA VAL A 43 -1.08 4.10 -15.56
C VAL A 43 -1.35 5.58 -15.37
N ASP A 44 -2.57 5.93 -14.97
CA ASP A 44 -3.05 7.31 -14.96
C ASP A 44 -2.57 8.11 -13.74
N ALA A 45 -2.51 7.46 -12.58
CA ALA A 45 -2.13 8.10 -11.32
C ALA A 45 -1.60 7.09 -10.30
N ALA A 46 -1.00 7.57 -9.20
CA ALA A 46 -0.52 6.75 -8.11
C ALA A 46 -0.82 7.36 -6.74
N VAL A 47 -0.95 6.49 -5.73
CA VAL A 47 -0.90 6.85 -4.32
C VAL A 47 0.54 6.71 -3.84
N LEU A 48 1.11 7.80 -3.33
CA LEU A 48 2.42 7.76 -2.68
C LEU A 48 2.29 7.16 -1.27
N VAL A 49 3.17 6.23 -0.96
CA VAL A 49 3.18 5.54 0.34
C VAL A 49 4.52 5.79 1.02
N GLN A 50 4.49 6.11 2.32
CA GLN A 50 5.69 6.38 3.09
C GLN A 50 6.72 5.23 2.99
N ALA A 51 8.00 5.57 2.94
CA ALA A 51 9.12 4.63 2.90
C ALA A 51 9.93 4.62 4.22
N GLU A 52 9.63 5.52 5.14
CA GLU A 52 10.28 5.62 6.44
C GLU A 52 9.30 6.17 7.49
N ASP A 53 9.36 5.66 8.71
CA ASP A 53 8.56 6.13 9.85
C ASP A 53 9.02 7.51 10.32
N SER A 54 8.83 8.53 9.48
CA SER A 54 9.27 9.89 9.77
C SER A 54 8.33 10.96 9.22
N THR A 55 8.30 12.11 9.91
CA THR A 55 7.61 13.32 9.41
C THR A 55 8.36 13.95 8.22
N ALA A 56 9.66 13.69 8.09
CA ALA A 56 10.46 14.19 6.98
C ALA A 56 10.04 13.52 5.67
N ASP A 57 9.91 12.20 5.68
CA ASP A 57 9.43 11.43 4.53
C ASP A 57 8.00 11.84 4.12
N THR A 58 7.08 11.95 5.08
CA THR A 58 5.71 12.42 4.81
C THR A 58 5.70 13.80 4.16
N ARG A 59 6.51 14.75 4.66
CA ARG A 59 6.61 16.10 4.10
C ARG A 59 7.20 16.09 2.69
N ALA A 60 8.20 15.24 2.43
CA ALA A 60 8.80 15.10 1.11
C ALA A 60 7.76 14.59 0.07
N MET A 61 6.94 13.60 0.45
CA MET A 61 5.86 13.11 -0.41
C MET A 61 4.79 14.18 -0.66
N LEU A 62 4.39 14.94 0.37
CA LEU A 62 3.43 16.05 0.21
C LEU A 62 3.99 17.15 -0.69
N ALA A 63 5.29 17.46 -0.59
CA ALA A 63 5.94 18.40 -1.49
C ALA A 63 6.00 17.87 -2.93
N ALA A 64 6.25 16.57 -3.11
CA ALA A 64 6.21 15.94 -4.42
C ALA A 64 4.80 15.96 -5.05
N ALA A 65 3.74 15.82 -4.24
CA ALA A 65 2.36 15.94 -4.69
C ALA A 65 1.97 17.38 -5.10
N ASP A 66 2.54 18.38 -4.42
CA ASP A 66 2.34 19.81 -4.73
C ASP A 66 3.18 20.28 -5.93
N ASP A 67 4.20 19.52 -6.33
CA ASP A 67 5.04 19.86 -7.49
C ASP A 67 4.21 19.82 -8.78
N PRO A 68 4.37 20.77 -9.72
CA PRO A 68 3.63 20.78 -10.98
C PRO A 68 3.78 19.50 -11.82
N VAL A 69 4.91 18.78 -11.65
CA VAL A 69 5.11 17.47 -12.27
C VAL A 69 4.29 16.40 -11.54
N GLY A 70 4.23 16.47 -10.20
CA GLY A 70 3.49 15.54 -9.35
C GLY A 70 1.98 15.75 -9.39
N GLY A 71 1.52 17.00 -9.47
CA GLY A 71 0.10 17.36 -9.43
C GLY A 71 -0.78 16.74 -10.53
N GLY A 72 -0.17 16.12 -11.55
CA GLY A 72 -0.92 15.39 -12.58
C GLY A 72 -0.92 13.86 -12.41
N VAL A 73 -0.16 13.31 -11.44
CA VAL A 73 -0.01 11.85 -11.28
C VAL A 73 -0.15 11.37 -9.84
N VAL A 74 -0.05 12.25 -8.82
CA VAL A 74 -0.23 11.87 -7.42
C VAL A 74 -1.70 12.05 -7.04
N ALA A 75 -2.39 10.93 -6.82
CA ALA A 75 -3.80 10.91 -6.44
C ALA A 75 -4.02 11.01 -4.92
N GLY A 76 -3.02 10.66 -4.11
CA GLY A 76 -3.11 10.69 -2.66
C GLY A 76 -1.77 10.36 -2.01
N VAL A 77 -1.68 10.60 -0.71
CA VAL A 77 -0.49 10.32 0.10
C VAL A 77 -0.89 9.51 1.34
N VAL A 78 -0.27 8.34 1.50
CA VAL A 78 -0.28 7.54 2.73
C VAL A 78 0.97 7.90 3.51
N GLY A 79 0.82 8.76 4.51
CA GLY A 79 1.91 9.30 5.30
C GLY A 79 2.18 8.54 6.59
N TRP A 80 3.01 9.12 7.44
CA TRP A 80 3.30 8.60 8.77
C TRP A 80 2.88 9.58 9.86
N VAL A 81 2.29 9.03 10.93
CA VAL A 81 2.07 9.73 12.20
C VAL A 81 2.52 8.84 13.36
N ARG A 82 2.86 9.45 14.49
CA ARG A 82 3.37 8.75 15.66
C ARG A 82 2.23 8.04 16.42
N LEU A 83 1.85 6.85 15.95
CA LEU A 83 0.71 6.11 16.44
C LEU A 83 0.82 5.62 17.90
N ASP A 84 2.02 5.45 18.44
CA ASP A 84 2.22 5.02 19.82
C ASP A 84 2.07 6.17 20.84
N ASP A 85 1.88 7.40 20.38
CA ASP A 85 1.62 8.62 21.19
C ASP A 85 0.36 9.34 20.66
N PRO A 86 -0.83 9.05 21.19
CA PRO A 86 -2.09 9.60 20.69
C PRO A 86 -2.16 11.14 20.65
N PRO A 87 -1.66 11.89 21.65
CA PRO A 87 -1.60 13.35 21.54
C PRO A 87 -0.77 13.85 20.36
N THR A 88 0.40 13.24 20.12
CA THR A 88 1.24 13.58 18.98
C THR A 88 0.58 13.18 17.66
N ALA A 89 -0.03 11.99 17.59
CA ALA A 89 -0.79 11.55 16.40
C ALA A 89 -1.92 12.53 16.07
N ALA A 90 -2.71 12.96 17.05
CA ALA A 90 -3.78 13.94 16.86
C ALA A 90 -3.26 15.27 16.31
N ALA A 91 -2.15 15.78 16.87
CA ALA A 91 -1.54 17.03 16.42
C ALA A 91 -1.00 16.91 14.97
N GLN A 92 -0.39 15.78 14.62
CA GLN A 92 0.11 15.53 13.27
C GLN A 92 -1.01 15.38 12.24
N LEU A 93 -2.08 14.63 12.57
CA LEU A 93 -3.25 14.51 11.71
C LEU A 93 -3.90 15.87 11.46
N ALA A 94 -4.06 16.69 12.49
CA ALA A 94 -4.57 18.06 12.35
C ALA A 94 -3.67 18.95 11.48
N ALA A 95 -2.35 18.80 11.59
CA ALA A 95 -1.38 19.57 10.81
C ALA A 95 -1.35 19.16 9.32
N TYR A 96 -1.59 17.89 9.01
CA TYR A 96 -1.67 17.41 7.63
C TYR A 96 -3.04 17.71 7.00
N GLY A 97 -4.12 17.74 7.80
CA GLY A 97 -5.47 17.96 7.33
C GLY A 97 -5.90 16.95 6.26
N GLU A 98 -6.60 17.42 5.23
CA GLU A 98 -7.11 16.60 4.12
C GLU A 98 -6.02 16.17 3.10
N ARG A 99 -4.75 16.44 3.38
CA ARG A 99 -3.64 16.13 2.46
C ARG A 99 -3.23 14.66 2.47
N LEU A 100 -3.64 13.90 3.49
CA LEU A 100 -3.43 12.45 3.56
C LEU A 100 -4.71 11.71 3.15
N CYS A 101 -4.55 10.58 2.49
CA CYS A 101 -5.61 9.59 2.26
C CYS A 101 -5.46 8.35 3.16
N GLY A 102 -4.32 8.20 3.82
CA GLY A 102 -4.04 7.11 4.73
C GLY A 102 -2.79 7.34 5.58
N VAL A 103 -2.57 6.42 6.49
CA VAL A 103 -1.41 6.36 7.38
C VAL A 103 -0.79 4.97 7.31
N ARG A 104 0.54 4.88 7.33
CA ARG A 104 1.28 3.63 7.41
C ARG A 104 2.32 3.69 8.53
N HIS A 105 2.61 2.54 9.13
CA HIS A 105 3.72 2.33 10.06
C HIS A 105 4.44 1.03 9.71
N LEU A 106 5.78 1.04 9.73
CA LEU A 106 6.62 -0.12 9.40
C LEU A 106 6.58 -1.15 10.54
N VAL A 107 5.44 -1.80 10.71
CA VAL A 107 5.17 -2.73 11.83
C VAL A 107 6.16 -3.89 11.89
N HIS A 108 6.73 -4.31 10.77
CA HIS A 108 7.70 -5.40 10.69
C HIS A 108 9.04 -5.04 11.35
N ASP A 109 9.38 -3.77 11.43
CA ASP A 109 10.60 -3.27 12.09
C ASP A 109 10.40 -3.00 13.59
N ASP A 110 9.15 -2.89 14.06
CA ASP A 110 8.86 -2.66 15.48
C ASP A 110 8.99 -3.98 16.28
N PRO A 111 9.85 -4.04 17.31
CA PRO A 111 10.01 -5.25 18.11
C PRO A 111 8.79 -5.58 18.99
N ARG A 112 7.91 -4.61 19.22
CA ARG A 112 6.70 -4.76 20.04
C ARG A 112 5.56 -5.41 19.24
N ASP A 113 4.53 -5.90 19.91
CA ASP A 113 3.25 -6.24 19.28
C ASP A 113 2.46 -4.95 19.01
N PHE A 114 3.00 -4.14 18.07
CA PHE A 114 2.60 -2.76 17.84
C PHE A 114 1.09 -2.60 17.65
N LEU A 115 0.46 -3.44 16.83
CA LEU A 115 -0.98 -3.39 16.56
C LEU A 115 -1.85 -3.75 17.78
N ALA A 116 -1.26 -4.34 18.83
CA ALA A 116 -1.95 -4.68 20.05
C ALA A 116 -1.87 -3.58 21.11
N LEU A 117 -0.97 -2.59 20.95
CA LEU A 117 -0.78 -1.53 21.93
C LEU A 117 -2.05 -0.67 22.10
N PRO A 118 -2.51 -0.43 23.35
CA PRO A 118 -3.69 0.41 23.57
C PRO A 118 -3.56 1.83 23.03
N SER A 119 -2.35 2.43 23.11
CA SER A 119 -2.05 3.75 22.55
C SER A 119 -2.18 3.76 21.03
N VAL A 120 -1.64 2.75 20.34
CA VAL A 120 -1.76 2.61 18.88
C VAL A 120 -3.23 2.49 18.46
N ARG A 121 -4.01 1.65 19.15
CA ARG A 121 -5.45 1.53 18.86
C ARG A 121 -6.21 2.82 19.15
N ALA A 122 -5.79 3.60 20.15
CA ALA A 122 -6.37 4.92 20.40
C ALA A 122 -6.06 5.89 19.24
N SER A 123 -4.82 5.94 18.77
CA SER A 123 -4.44 6.74 17.59
C SER A 123 -5.15 6.28 16.32
N LEU A 124 -5.32 4.98 16.12
CA LEU A 124 -6.02 4.44 14.95
C LEU A 124 -7.53 4.76 14.96
N ARG A 125 -8.14 5.00 16.13
CA ARG A 125 -9.50 5.57 16.18
C ARG A 125 -9.52 6.99 15.64
N LEU A 126 -8.52 7.81 15.94
CA LEU A 126 -8.40 9.17 15.37
C LEU A 126 -8.19 9.11 13.85
N VAL A 127 -7.43 8.12 13.36
CA VAL A 127 -7.26 7.88 11.91
C VAL A 127 -8.60 7.52 11.27
N ALA A 128 -9.39 6.63 11.89
CA ALA A 128 -10.71 6.25 11.41
C ALA A 128 -11.71 7.44 11.46
N GLU A 129 -11.69 8.24 12.53
CA GLU A 129 -12.52 9.44 12.68
C GLU A 129 -12.19 10.51 11.62
N ALA A 130 -10.93 10.56 11.18
CA ALA A 130 -10.49 11.41 10.07
C ALA A 130 -10.85 10.84 8.69
N GLY A 131 -11.47 9.65 8.60
CA GLY A 131 -11.79 9.00 7.32
C GLY A 131 -10.59 8.44 6.57
N LEU A 132 -9.44 8.28 7.24
CA LEU A 132 -8.20 7.81 6.64
C LEU A 132 -8.08 6.28 6.76
N ALA A 133 -7.42 5.66 5.76
CA ALA A 133 -7.05 4.25 5.82
C ALA A 133 -5.77 4.04 6.65
N PHE A 134 -5.58 2.81 7.13
CA PHE A 134 -4.34 2.37 7.77
C PHE A 134 -3.72 1.21 7.00
N ASP A 135 -2.54 1.42 6.45
CA ASP A 135 -1.77 0.44 5.68
C ASP A 135 -0.86 -0.37 6.62
N VAL A 136 -0.90 -1.70 6.48
CA VAL A 136 -0.08 -2.64 7.26
C VAL A 136 0.88 -3.36 6.32
N PRO A 137 2.18 -2.98 6.31
CA PRO A 137 3.18 -3.59 5.45
C PRO A 137 3.67 -4.93 6.00
N ASP A 138 4.10 -5.83 5.08
CA ASP A 138 4.85 -7.06 5.35
C ASP A 138 4.35 -7.85 6.58
N ALA A 139 3.04 -8.02 6.67
CA ALA A 139 2.37 -8.50 7.88
C ALA A 139 2.66 -9.97 8.24
N TRP A 140 3.02 -10.81 7.27
CA TRP A 140 3.39 -12.21 7.52
C TRP A 140 4.86 -12.35 7.97
N PRO A 141 5.18 -13.27 8.88
CA PRO A 141 4.25 -14.13 9.65
C PRO A 141 3.70 -13.48 10.92
N ARG A 142 4.33 -12.41 11.40
CA ARG A 142 4.16 -11.90 12.76
C ARG A 142 2.84 -11.13 12.98
N HIS A 143 2.46 -10.30 12.03
CA HIS A 143 1.39 -9.32 12.23
C HIS A 143 0.09 -9.66 11.51
N LEU A 144 0.09 -10.57 10.53
CA LEU A 144 -1.11 -10.82 9.71
C LEU A 144 -2.31 -11.28 10.56
N GLY A 145 -2.08 -12.16 11.54
CA GLY A 145 -3.14 -12.53 12.49
C GLY A 145 -3.62 -11.38 13.39
N ALA A 146 -2.73 -10.42 13.71
CA ALA A 146 -3.08 -9.26 14.52
C ALA A 146 -3.93 -8.24 13.76
N VAL A 147 -3.89 -8.21 12.43
CA VAL A 147 -4.71 -7.33 11.59
C VAL A 147 -6.21 -7.60 11.78
N ALA A 148 -6.61 -8.86 11.86
CA ALA A 148 -8.00 -9.22 12.11
C ALA A 148 -8.49 -8.69 13.47
N ALA A 149 -7.67 -8.87 14.52
CA ALA A 149 -7.97 -8.36 15.86
C ALA A 149 -7.96 -6.81 15.91
N LEU A 150 -7.14 -6.15 15.10
CA LEU A 150 -7.15 -4.69 14.94
C LEU A 150 -8.45 -4.22 14.31
N ALA A 151 -8.88 -4.83 13.20
CA ALA A 151 -10.14 -4.47 12.53
C ALA A 151 -11.35 -4.63 13.46
N ASP A 152 -11.36 -5.68 14.30
CA ASP A 152 -12.40 -5.88 15.33
C ASP A 152 -12.32 -4.82 16.45
N ALA A 153 -11.12 -4.35 16.82
CA ALA A 153 -10.91 -3.41 17.92
C ALA A 153 -11.12 -1.93 17.56
N VAL A 154 -11.06 -1.60 16.26
CA VAL A 154 -11.23 -0.23 15.74
C VAL A 154 -12.29 -0.23 14.62
N PRO A 155 -13.58 -0.32 14.98
CA PRO A 155 -14.67 -0.27 14.02
C PRO A 155 -14.64 1.03 13.21
N GLY A 156 -14.91 0.92 11.90
CA GLY A 156 -14.89 2.05 10.98
C GLY A 156 -13.52 2.34 10.36
N LEU A 157 -12.43 1.74 10.86
CA LEU A 157 -11.12 1.84 10.24
C LEU A 157 -11.08 0.99 8.96
N THR A 158 -10.70 1.58 7.83
CA THR A 158 -10.28 0.81 6.66
C THR A 158 -8.85 0.33 6.87
N VAL A 159 -8.65 -0.98 6.94
CA VAL A 159 -7.31 -1.57 7.06
C VAL A 159 -6.87 -2.14 5.72
N VAL A 160 -5.76 -1.63 5.22
CA VAL A 160 -5.16 -2.04 3.94
C VAL A 160 -3.99 -2.98 4.23
N VAL A 161 -4.07 -4.22 3.75
CA VAL A 161 -2.96 -5.18 3.87
C VAL A 161 -2.05 -5.01 2.66
N ASP A 162 -0.88 -4.41 2.85
CA ASP A 162 0.11 -4.27 1.79
C ASP A 162 0.63 -5.65 1.34
N HIS A 163 0.86 -5.79 0.03
CA HIS A 163 1.53 -6.96 -0.57
C HIS A 163 0.87 -8.32 -0.24
N LEU A 164 -0.46 -8.34 -0.05
CA LEU A 164 -1.19 -9.53 0.42
C LEU A 164 -0.60 -10.11 1.73
N GLY A 165 -0.02 -9.24 2.56
CA GLY A 165 0.68 -9.62 3.79
C GLY A 165 2.03 -10.29 3.56
N LYS A 166 2.62 -10.21 2.36
CA LYS A 166 3.90 -10.83 1.98
C LYS A 166 3.87 -12.37 2.04
N PRO A 167 3.17 -13.03 1.10
CA PRO A 167 3.03 -14.49 1.06
C PRO A 167 4.40 -15.20 0.99
N PRO A 168 4.64 -16.25 1.80
CA PRO A 168 5.91 -16.95 1.85
C PRO A 168 6.07 -17.95 0.68
N ARG A 169 6.13 -17.45 -0.56
CA ARG A 169 6.19 -18.26 -1.77
C ARG A 169 7.40 -19.19 -1.78
N GLY A 170 7.23 -20.42 -2.28
CA GLY A 170 8.29 -21.40 -2.33
C GLY A 170 8.65 -22.04 -0.98
N THR A 171 7.85 -21.81 0.06
CA THR A 171 8.03 -22.41 1.39
C THR A 171 6.84 -23.31 1.75
N GLY A 172 6.99 -24.13 2.82
CA GLY A 172 5.89 -24.93 3.37
C GLY A 172 4.80 -24.13 4.10
N ALA A 173 4.97 -22.81 4.27
CA ALA A 173 4.10 -21.97 5.12
C ALA A 173 2.92 -21.32 4.36
N MET A 174 2.73 -21.61 3.07
CA MET A 174 1.65 -21.00 2.25
C MET A 174 0.26 -21.27 2.83
N ALA A 175 -0.01 -22.47 3.35
CA ALA A 175 -1.32 -22.80 3.92
C ALA A 175 -1.61 -22.02 5.23
N GLU A 176 -0.58 -21.72 6.01
CA GLU A 176 -0.72 -20.91 7.22
C GLU A 176 -0.98 -19.43 6.88
N TRP A 177 -0.25 -18.91 5.88
CA TRP A 177 -0.49 -17.57 5.34
C TRP A 177 -1.93 -17.44 4.79
N GLU A 178 -2.38 -18.39 3.98
CA GLU A 178 -3.73 -18.39 3.42
C GLU A 178 -4.80 -18.37 4.53
N ARG A 179 -4.64 -19.21 5.57
CA ARG A 179 -5.56 -19.22 6.72
C ARG A 179 -5.62 -17.84 7.40
N ALA A 180 -4.47 -17.24 7.67
CA ALA A 180 -4.41 -15.92 8.31
C ALA A 180 -5.00 -14.82 7.40
N LEU A 181 -4.77 -14.89 6.08
CA LEU A 181 -5.34 -13.95 5.14
C LEU A 181 -6.87 -14.08 5.06
N ARG A 182 -7.43 -15.31 5.11
CA ARG A 182 -8.86 -15.56 5.18
C ARG A 182 -9.48 -14.99 6.45
N GLU A 183 -8.80 -15.10 7.60
CA GLU A 183 -9.26 -14.48 8.84
C GLU A 183 -9.34 -12.96 8.72
N VAL A 184 -8.35 -12.32 8.10
CA VAL A 184 -8.38 -10.88 7.82
C VAL A 184 -9.52 -10.53 6.87
N ALA A 185 -9.62 -11.22 5.75
CA ALA A 185 -10.62 -10.95 4.70
C ALA A 185 -12.08 -11.13 5.17
N ALA A 186 -12.29 -11.90 6.25
CA ALA A 186 -13.61 -12.05 6.88
C ALA A 186 -14.11 -10.73 7.53
N ARG A 187 -13.26 -9.71 7.70
CA ARG A 187 -13.63 -8.39 8.22
C ARG A 187 -13.95 -7.45 7.08
N PRO A 188 -15.19 -6.89 7.01
CA PRO A 188 -15.62 -6.05 5.87
C PRO A 188 -14.77 -4.81 5.64
N GLY A 189 -14.19 -4.23 6.72
CA GLY A 189 -13.32 -3.06 6.66
C GLY A 189 -11.88 -3.34 6.20
N THR A 190 -11.57 -4.57 5.74
CA THR A 190 -10.24 -4.93 5.27
C THR A 190 -10.17 -5.03 3.75
N VAL A 191 -9.11 -4.52 3.17
CA VAL A 191 -8.76 -4.62 1.75
C VAL A 191 -7.30 -5.04 1.62
N ALA A 192 -6.85 -5.47 0.44
CA ALA A 192 -5.47 -5.90 0.26
C ALA A 192 -4.89 -5.42 -1.06
N LYS A 193 -3.58 -5.11 -1.07
CA LYS A 193 -2.85 -4.71 -2.27
C LYS A 193 -2.19 -5.89 -2.96
N VAL A 194 -2.42 -5.99 -4.25
CA VAL A 194 -1.68 -6.84 -5.18
C VAL A 194 -0.47 -6.04 -5.66
N SER A 195 0.56 -6.01 -4.84
CA SER A 195 1.80 -5.23 -5.01
C SER A 195 2.94 -5.94 -4.31
N GLY A 196 4.20 -5.56 -4.55
CA GLY A 196 5.35 -5.99 -3.77
C GLY A 196 5.54 -7.51 -3.62
N LEU A 197 5.08 -8.29 -4.62
CA LEU A 197 5.12 -9.75 -4.56
C LEU A 197 6.44 -10.36 -5.07
N GLN A 198 7.42 -9.53 -5.44
CA GLN A 198 8.76 -9.99 -5.75
C GLN A 198 9.39 -10.60 -4.49
N GLN A 199 10.13 -11.68 -4.69
CA GLN A 199 10.80 -12.40 -3.62
C GLN A 199 12.07 -13.05 -4.14
N ALA A 200 13.18 -12.87 -3.43
CA ALA A 200 14.47 -13.42 -3.81
C ALA A 200 14.39 -14.93 -4.06
N GLY A 201 14.94 -15.38 -5.18
CA GLY A 201 14.95 -16.81 -5.55
C GLY A 201 13.62 -17.35 -6.07
N GLN A 202 12.58 -16.54 -6.16
CA GLN A 202 11.29 -16.94 -6.73
C GLN A 202 11.01 -16.22 -8.06
N PRO A 203 10.52 -16.92 -9.10
CA PRO A 203 10.18 -16.28 -10.35
C PRO A 203 9.00 -15.30 -10.18
N PHE A 204 9.08 -14.14 -10.86
CA PHE A 204 8.00 -13.19 -10.94
C PHE A 204 7.29 -13.31 -12.30
N THR A 205 6.40 -14.28 -12.40
CA THR A 205 5.60 -14.56 -13.60
C THR A 205 4.15 -14.81 -13.21
N ALA A 206 3.22 -14.64 -14.15
CA ALA A 206 1.81 -14.92 -13.90
C ALA A 206 1.58 -16.36 -13.37
N ALA A 207 2.27 -17.35 -13.93
CA ALA A 207 2.17 -18.74 -13.47
C ALA A 207 2.65 -18.91 -12.03
N ALA A 208 3.77 -18.25 -11.65
CA ALA A 208 4.32 -18.34 -10.31
C ALA A 208 3.50 -17.58 -9.26
N LEU A 209 2.79 -16.51 -9.67
CA LEU A 209 1.90 -15.74 -8.81
C LEU A 209 0.48 -16.32 -8.73
N ARG A 210 0.13 -17.22 -9.65
CA ARG A 210 -1.22 -17.80 -9.74
C ARG A 210 -1.78 -18.30 -8.40
N PRO A 211 -1.06 -19.11 -7.60
CA PRO A 211 -1.61 -19.59 -6.34
C PRO A 211 -1.94 -18.47 -5.34
N VAL A 212 -1.12 -17.42 -5.31
CA VAL A 212 -1.35 -16.24 -4.44
C VAL A 212 -2.51 -15.41 -4.94
N TRP A 213 -2.60 -15.19 -6.26
CA TRP A 213 -3.67 -14.47 -6.92
C TRP A 213 -5.02 -15.12 -6.73
N ASP A 214 -5.11 -16.44 -6.92
CA ASP A 214 -6.36 -17.19 -6.79
C ASP A 214 -6.88 -17.14 -5.34
N VAL A 215 -5.99 -17.28 -4.34
CA VAL A 215 -6.36 -17.11 -2.94
C VAL A 215 -6.85 -15.68 -2.68
N ALA A 216 -6.15 -14.65 -3.17
CA ALA A 216 -6.54 -13.26 -2.97
C ALA A 216 -7.93 -12.96 -3.55
N LEU A 217 -8.20 -13.43 -4.77
CA LEU A 217 -9.51 -13.30 -5.39
C LEU A 217 -10.62 -14.04 -4.63
N ASP A 218 -10.35 -15.25 -4.18
CA ASP A 218 -11.33 -16.05 -3.44
C ASP A 218 -11.71 -15.39 -2.11
N VAL A 219 -10.74 -14.78 -1.39
CA VAL A 219 -11.00 -14.26 -0.04
C VAL A 219 -11.45 -12.81 0.01
N PHE A 220 -10.95 -11.95 -0.89
CA PHE A 220 -11.31 -10.51 -0.91
C PHE A 220 -12.30 -10.17 -2.03
N GLY A 221 -12.28 -10.92 -3.12
CA GLY A 221 -12.98 -10.54 -4.34
C GLY A 221 -12.40 -9.28 -4.99
N PRO A 222 -12.74 -8.99 -6.25
CA PRO A 222 -12.18 -7.85 -7.00
C PRO A 222 -12.44 -6.50 -6.36
N ALA A 223 -13.56 -6.35 -5.66
CA ALA A 223 -13.95 -5.09 -5.02
C ALA A 223 -13.09 -4.69 -3.81
N ARG A 224 -12.29 -5.61 -3.26
CA ARG A 224 -11.41 -5.35 -2.12
C ARG A 224 -9.93 -5.64 -2.41
N LEU A 225 -9.58 -5.80 -3.69
CA LEU A 225 -8.20 -5.92 -4.15
C LEU A 225 -7.78 -4.62 -4.85
N LEU A 226 -6.60 -4.12 -4.51
CA LEU A 226 -6.03 -2.90 -5.04
C LEU A 226 -4.74 -3.24 -5.82
N TYR A 227 -4.63 -2.80 -7.07
CA TYR A 227 -3.36 -2.85 -7.79
C TYR A 227 -2.36 -1.87 -7.17
N GLY A 228 -1.08 -2.27 -7.07
CA GLY A 228 0.05 -1.42 -6.70
C GLY A 228 1.34 -1.88 -7.37
N GLY A 229 2.14 -0.91 -7.84
CA GLY A 229 3.39 -1.17 -8.57
C GLY A 229 4.59 -1.43 -7.68
N ASP A 230 4.57 -0.94 -6.44
CA ASP A 230 5.68 -1.03 -5.47
C ASP A 230 7.01 -0.48 -6.04
N TRP A 231 6.94 0.49 -6.98
CA TRP A 231 8.13 1.16 -7.48
C TRP A 231 8.62 2.18 -6.42
N PRO A 232 9.92 2.34 -6.23
CA PRO A 232 11.03 1.80 -7.00
C PRO A 232 11.59 0.46 -6.47
N MET A 233 10.89 -0.23 -5.57
CA MET A 233 11.32 -1.55 -5.07
C MET A 233 11.51 -2.59 -6.19
N THR A 234 10.88 -2.36 -7.35
CA THR A 234 11.02 -3.20 -8.55
C THR A 234 12.27 -2.92 -9.38
N VAL A 235 13.00 -1.83 -9.12
CA VAL A 235 14.19 -1.43 -9.91
C VAL A 235 15.26 -2.52 -9.98
N PRO A 236 15.61 -3.23 -8.89
CA PRO A 236 16.58 -4.31 -8.94
C PRO A 236 16.16 -5.49 -9.84
N ASP A 237 14.85 -5.65 -10.08
CA ASP A 237 14.24 -6.78 -10.80
C ASP A 237 13.67 -6.35 -12.17
N GLY A 238 14.21 -5.28 -12.78
CA GLY A 238 13.86 -4.85 -14.13
C GLY A 238 12.91 -3.66 -14.22
N GLY A 239 12.49 -3.08 -13.09
CA GLY A 239 11.71 -1.85 -13.05
C GLY A 239 10.19 -2.05 -13.09
N TYR A 240 9.46 -0.95 -13.27
CA TYR A 240 7.99 -0.89 -13.19
C TYR A 240 7.30 -1.73 -14.28
N GLY A 241 7.70 -1.55 -15.55
CA GLY A 241 7.02 -2.14 -16.70
C GLY A 241 6.91 -3.66 -16.68
N PRO A 242 8.00 -4.42 -16.45
CA PRO A 242 7.95 -5.88 -16.35
C PRO A 242 7.02 -6.37 -15.23
N HIS A 243 7.03 -5.73 -14.05
CA HIS A 243 6.14 -6.09 -12.94
C HIS A 243 4.68 -5.82 -13.27
N TRP A 244 4.40 -4.63 -13.81
CA TRP A 244 3.07 -4.28 -14.29
C TRP A 244 2.55 -5.26 -15.34
N ALA A 245 3.36 -5.67 -16.31
CA ALA A 245 2.95 -6.61 -17.35
C ALA A 245 2.45 -7.95 -16.78
N VAL A 246 3.10 -8.45 -15.72
CA VAL A 246 2.69 -9.70 -15.04
C VAL A 246 1.35 -9.52 -14.34
N VAL A 247 1.20 -8.48 -13.52
CA VAL A 247 -0.05 -8.24 -12.78
C VAL A 247 -1.20 -7.93 -13.73
N ARG A 248 -0.96 -7.11 -14.77
CA ARG A 248 -1.93 -6.81 -15.82
C ARG A 248 -2.41 -8.08 -16.53
N GLY A 249 -1.51 -9.04 -16.77
CA GLY A 249 -1.88 -10.34 -17.34
C GLY A 249 -2.88 -11.12 -16.48
N LEU A 250 -2.68 -11.15 -15.16
CA LEU A 250 -3.60 -11.78 -14.22
C LEU A 250 -4.95 -11.07 -14.18
N VAL A 251 -4.92 -9.74 -14.06
CA VAL A 251 -6.14 -8.91 -14.00
C VAL A 251 -6.93 -8.99 -15.32
N ALA A 252 -6.28 -9.17 -16.47
CA ALA A 252 -6.95 -9.27 -17.77
C ALA A 252 -7.89 -10.47 -17.90
N GLU A 253 -7.75 -11.47 -17.04
CA GLU A 253 -8.63 -12.66 -17.01
C GLU A 253 -9.99 -12.40 -16.35
N LEU A 254 -10.10 -11.31 -15.59
CA LEU A 254 -11.32 -10.91 -14.91
C LEU A 254 -12.36 -10.32 -15.90
N ALA A 255 -13.63 -10.30 -15.50
CA ALA A 255 -14.66 -9.54 -16.21
C ALA A 255 -14.34 -8.03 -16.23
N PRO A 256 -14.83 -7.25 -17.21
CA PRO A 256 -14.51 -5.82 -17.33
C PRO A 256 -14.75 -5.01 -16.06
N ASP A 257 -15.89 -5.23 -15.39
CA ASP A 257 -16.25 -4.53 -14.16
C ASP A 257 -15.33 -4.92 -12.99
N GLU A 258 -14.96 -6.18 -12.87
CA GLU A 258 -14.04 -6.69 -11.87
C GLU A 258 -12.64 -6.11 -12.08
N ARG A 259 -12.18 -6.03 -13.34
CA ARG A 259 -10.90 -5.35 -13.67
C ARG A 259 -10.91 -3.90 -13.24
N ALA A 260 -12.00 -3.18 -13.49
CA ALA A 260 -12.14 -1.80 -13.08
C ALA A 260 -12.06 -1.64 -11.55
N GLN A 261 -12.60 -2.61 -10.80
CA GLN A 261 -12.47 -2.61 -9.34
C GLN A 261 -11.01 -2.75 -8.90
N VAL A 262 -10.29 -3.76 -9.38
CA VAL A 262 -8.89 -4.02 -8.99
C VAL A 262 -7.97 -2.88 -9.41
N LEU A 263 -8.18 -2.33 -10.63
CA LEU A 263 -7.29 -1.33 -11.21
C LEU A 263 -7.52 0.10 -10.70
N ALA A 264 -8.67 0.39 -10.08
CA ALA A 264 -8.95 1.72 -9.55
C ALA A 264 -10.04 1.74 -8.47
N GLY A 265 -11.20 1.15 -8.72
CA GLY A 265 -12.40 1.34 -7.90
C GLY A 265 -12.20 0.98 -6.43
N ALA A 266 -11.49 -0.11 -6.14
CA ALA A 266 -11.19 -0.50 -4.77
C ALA A 266 -10.29 0.51 -4.05
N ALA A 267 -9.26 1.04 -4.73
CA ALA A 267 -8.35 2.04 -4.16
C ALA A 267 -9.05 3.38 -3.95
N VAL A 268 -9.87 3.83 -4.92
CA VAL A 268 -10.68 5.05 -4.79
C VAL A 268 -11.55 4.99 -3.53
N ARG A 269 -12.24 3.87 -3.28
CA ARG A 269 -13.07 3.72 -2.07
C ARG A 269 -12.25 3.60 -0.80
N ALA A 270 -11.18 2.81 -0.82
CA ALA A 270 -10.37 2.57 0.38
C ALA A 270 -9.70 3.84 0.90
N TYR A 271 -9.30 4.72 0.00
CA TYR A 271 -8.58 5.95 0.33
C TYR A 271 -9.43 7.23 0.20
N GLY A 272 -10.73 7.10 -0.10
CA GLY A 272 -11.61 8.27 -0.25
C GLY A 272 -11.16 9.24 -1.35
N LEU A 273 -10.55 8.73 -2.43
CA LEU A 273 -10.02 9.56 -3.51
C LEU A 273 -11.16 10.06 -4.42
N ASP A 274 -10.95 11.20 -5.04
CA ASP A 274 -11.84 11.67 -6.09
C ASP A 274 -11.77 10.72 -7.30
N ALA A 275 -12.91 10.18 -7.70
CA ALA A 275 -13.03 9.54 -9.00
C ALA A 275 -12.78 10.63 -10.05
N GLY A 276 -11.65 10.59 -10.76
CA GLY A 276 -11.31 11.61 -11.77
C GLY A 276 -12.46 11.90 -12.71
N PRO A 277 -12.41 12.96 -13.53
CA PRO A 277 -13.52 13.46 -14.33
C PRO A 277 -13.94 12.44 -15.41
N GLY A 278 -14.74 11.43 -15.04
CA GLY A 278 -15.14 10.35 -15.93
C GLY A 278 -16.37 9.55 -15.53
N GLU A 279 -16.84 9.65 -14.28
CA GLU A 279 -18.12 9.01 -13.91
C GLU A 279 -19.04 10.09 -13.31
N GLY A 280 -19.80 10.72 -14.20
CA GLY A 280 -20.92 11.59 -13.85
C GLY A 280 -21.97 10.83 -13.05
N ARG A 281 -22.47 11.49 -12.00
CA ARG A 281 -23.61 11.10 -11.18
C ARG A 281 -24.84 10.78 -12.01
#